data_aca6d25ae5ba8163eb8b4b41e59278c5
#
_entry.id   aca6d25ae5ba8163eb8b4b41e59278c5
#
_cell.length_a   1.000
_cell.length_b   1.000
_cell.length_c   1.000
_cell.angle_alpha   90.00
_cell.angle_beta   90.00
_cell.angle_gamma   90.00
#
_symmetry.space_group_name_H-M   'P 1'
#
loop_
_entity.id
_entity.type
_entity.pdbx_description
1 polymer ?
#
loop_
_entity_poly.entity_id
_entity_poly.type
_entity_poly.pdbx_seq_one_letter_code
_entity_poly.pdbx_strand_id
1 'polypeptide(L)'
;MITAKSKSYEEQVRELAEHIKGADAIVVGAASGMSAAAGYRHYYEHDKDFVENLGEFEKKYGYRNSFDGFYYRYRTSEERWAYIARNLCMILDAETGQPYKDLFEILKDKNYYILTTNQDTQFTRVFPEEKISAIQGDWRYFQCSRRCHDELYDSVETLHKLNDSIDADLRVPSELIPRCPKCGAEMEPWVRSWVFLEGRKYREEHSKLNAFLKKNMHKKVLFLELGVGRMTQIGRAHV
;
A
#
# COMPACT_ATOMS: atom_id res chain seq x y z
N MET A 1 -4.12 -43.97 -12.36
CA MET A 1 -3.96 -42.52 -12.02
C MET A 1 -3.12 -42.44 -10.75
N ILE A 2 -1.86 -42.02 -10.86
CA ILE A 2 -1.02 -41.78 -9.68
C ILE A 2 -1.42 -40.41 -9.14
N THR A 3 -2.21 -40.36 -8.09
CA THR A 3 -2.48 -39.13 -7.34
C THR A 3 -1.17 -38.74 -6.66
N ALA A 4 -0.51 -37.69 -7.16
CA ALA A 4 0.63 -37.10 -6.47
C ALA A 4 0.18 -36.75 -5.07
N LYS A 5 0.79 -37.32 -4.01
CA LYS A 5 0.55 -36.91 -2.63
C LYS A 5 0.88 -35.43 -2.51
N SER A 6 -0.05 -34.63 -2.01
CA SER A 6 0.25 -33.23 -1.70
C SER A 6 1.36 -33.19 -0.65
N LYS A 7 2.40 -32.37 -0.90
CA LYS A 7 3.49 -32.14 0.06
C LYS A 7 2.94 -31.62 1.38
N SER A 8 3.53 -32.03 2.50
CA SER A 8 3.21 -31.45 3.80
C SER A 8 3.60 -29.96 3.85
N TYR A 9 3.04 -29.23 4.79
CA TYR A 9 3.41 -27.81 5.01
C TYR A 9 4.91 -27.65 5.27
N GLU A 10 5.48 -28.51 6.10
CA GLU A 10 6.92 -28.48 6.43
C GLU A 10 7.80 -28.76 5.21
N GLU A 11 7.40 -29.69 4.34
CA GLU A 11 8.09 -29.96 3.08
C GLU A 11 8.05 -28.75 2.14
N GLN A 12 6.90 -28.07 2.04
CA GLN A 12 6.75 -26.86 1.23
C GLN A 12 7.61 -25.71 1.75
N VAL A 13 7.65 -25.49 3.06
CA VAL A 13 8.48 -24.44 3.70
C VAL A 13 9.96 -24.74 3.47
N ARG A 14 10.39 -25.99 3.61
CA ARG A 14 11.79 -26.38 3.36
C ARG A 14 12.18 -26.15 1.90
N GLU A 15 11.33 -26.54 0.97
CA GLU A 15 11.56 -26.30 -0.46
C GLU A 15 11.65 -24.81 -0.78
N LEU A 16 10.76 -23.98 -0.22
CA LEU A 16 10.83 -22.53 -0.36
C LEU A 16 12.15 -21.98 0.18
N ALA A 17 12.59 -22.41 1.35
CA ALA A 17 13.85 -21.98 1.94
C ALA A 17 15.05 -22.34 1.03
N GLU A 18 15.06 -23.54 0.41
CA GLU A 18 16.10 -23.93 -0.56
C GLU A 18 16.05 -23.07 -1.83
N HIS A 19 14.86 -22.71 -2.32
CA HIS A 19 14.73 -21.80 -3.46
C HIS A 19 15.28 -20.41 -3.13
N ILE A 20 14.93 -19.85 -1.96
CA ILE A 20 15.45 -18.56 -1.48
C ILE A 20 16.97 -18.60 -1.34
N LYS A 21 17.51 -19.67 -0.76
CA LYS A 21 18.96 -19.84 -0.57
C LYS A 21 19.70 -19.95 -1.89
N GLY A 22 19.16 -20.69 -2.84
CA GLY A 22 19.79 -20.96 -4.13
C GLY A 22 19.53 -19.91 -5.22
N ALA A 23 18.81 -18.83 -4.94
CA ALA A 23 18.56 -17.75 -5.89
C ALA A 23 19.71 -16.75 -5.93
N ASP A 24 20.09 -16.31 -7.14
CA ASP A 24 21.06 -15.21 -7.36
C ASP A 24 20.41 -13.83 -7.17
N ALA A 25 19.11 -13.76 -7.42
CA ALA A 25 18.29 -12.56 -7.22
C ALA A 25 16.85 -12.96 -6.85
N ILE A 26 16.18 -12.11 -6.08
CA ILE A 26 14.80 -12.34 -5.62
C ILE A 26 13.95 -11.12 -5.95
N VAL A 27 12.83 -11.32 -6.63
CA VAL A 27 11.79 -10.31 -6.80
C VAL A 27 10.62 -10.70 -5.91
N VAL A 28 10.31 -9.84 -4.95
CA VAL A 28 9.15 -10.01 -4.08
C VAL A 28 7.98 -9.25 -4.68
N GLY A 29 6.90 -9.94 -4.98
CA GLY A 29 5.60 -9.36 -5.32
C GLY A 29 4.69 -9.38 -4.09
N ALA A 30 4.27 -8.23 -3.57
CA ALA A 30 3.45 -8.18 -2.37
C ALA A 30 2.14 -7.41 -2.57
N ALA A 31 1.05 -7.94 -1.98
CA ALA A 31 -0.27 -7.34 -2.04
C ALA A 31 -0.97 -7.37 -0.67
N SER A 32 -2.23 -6.96 -0.62
CA SER A 32 -3.02 -6.73 0.60
C SER A 32 -3.07 -7.91 1.58
N GLY A 33 -2.91 -9.15 1.10
CA GLY A 33 -2.82 -10.33 1.97
C GLY A 33 -1.61 -10.30 2.90
N MET A 34 -0.51 -9.61 2.52
CA MET A 34 0.64 -9.42 3.41
C MET A 34 0.31 -8.42 4.54
N SER A 35 -0.39 -7.33 4.23
CA SER A 35 -0.91 -6.40 5.24
C SER A 35 -1.88 -7.10 6.19
N ALA A 36 -2.78 -7.93 5.66
CA ALA A 36 -3.72 -8.71 6.47
C ALA A 36 -3.01 -9.72 7.40
N ALA A 37 -1.93 -10.37 6.92
CA ALA A 37 -1.10 -11.25 7.73
C ALA A 37 -0.34 -10.48 8.84
N ALA A 38 -0.07 -9.21 8.63
CA ALA A 38 0.52 -8.29 9.60
C ALA A 38 -0.49 -7.77 10.64
N GLY A 39 -1.78 -8.12 10.51
CA GLY A 39 -2.86 -7.70 11.39
C GLY A 39 -3.76 -6.61 10.81
N TYR A 40 -3.40 -5.99 9.69
CA TYR A 40 -4.15 -4.87 9.09
C TYR A 40 -5.28 -5.39 8.20
N ARG A 41 -6.36 -5.88 8.83
CA ARG A 41 -7.52 -6.47 8.14
C ARG A 41 -8.63 -5.47 7.85
N HIS A 42 -8.61 -4.31 8.52
CA HIS A 42 -9.61 -3.24 8.42
C HIS A 42 -9.95 -2.84 6.98
N TYR A 43 -9.07 -3.13 6.04
CA TYR A 43 -9.28 -2.75 4.64
C TYR A 43 -10.51 -3.44 4.04
N TYR A 44 -10.73 -4.73 4.33
CA TYR A 44 -11.88 -5.50 3.87
C TYR A 44 -12.73 -6.09 4.99
N GLU A 45 -12.25 -6.07 6.23
CA GLU A 45 -12.91 -6.72 7.36
C GLU A 45 -13.37 -5.68 8.38
N HIS A 46 -14.42 -6.03 9.11
CA HIS A 46 -14.89 -5.28 10.27
C HIS A 46 -14.13 -5.77 11.49
N ASP A 47 -12.88 -5.38 11.60
CA ASP A 47 -11.98 -5.78 12.66
C ASP A 47 -11.95 -4.77 13.83
N LYS A 48 -11.13 -5.07 14.85
CA LYS A 48 -10.96 -4.20 16.01
C LYS A 48 -10.42 -2.83 15.63
N ASP A 49 -9.43 -2.76 14.75
CA ASP A 49 -8.79 -1.51 14.35
C ASP A 49 -9.78 -0.60 13.61
N PHE A 50 -10.62 -1.18 12.76
CA PHE A 50 -11.71 -0.46 12.12
C PHE A 50 -12.69 0.13 13.14
N VAL A 51 -13.15 -0.68 14.11
CA VAL A 51 -14.12 -0.24 15.12
C VAL A 51 -13.53 0.87 16.01
N GLU A 52 -12.29 0.73 16.45
CA GLU A 52 -11.64 1.71 17.33
C GLU A 52 -11.39 3.05 16.64
N ASN A 53 -10.99 3.03 15.35
CA ASN A 53 -10.62 4.25 14.65
C ASN A 53 -11.74 4.84 13.78
N LEU A 54 -12.59 4.01 13.20
CA LEU A 54 -13.59 4.40 12.21
C LEU A 54 -15.04 4.10 12.64
N GLY A 55 -15.26 3.62 13.88
CA GLY A 55 -16.59 3.26 14.37
C GLY A 55 -17.59 4.42 14.46
N GLU A 56 -17.12 5.67 14.63
CA GLU A 56 -18.00 6.85 14.56
C GLU A 56 -18.47 7.09 13.13
N PHE A 57 -17.61 6.89 12.15
CA PHE A 57 -17.97 6.97 10.73
C PHE A 57 -18.92 5.83 10.34
N GLU A 58 -18.71 4.60 10.85
CA GLU A 58 -19.66 3.49 10.68
C GLU A 58 -21.06 3.88 11.16
N LYS A 59 -21.18 4.43 12.37
CA LYS A 59 -22.46 4.85 12.95
C LYS A 59 -23.18 5.89 12.09
N LYS A 60 -22.42 6.81 11.48
CA LYS A 60 -23.00 7.91 10.67
C LYS A 60 -23.30 7.49 9.24
N TYR A 61 -22.46 6.67 8.61
CA TYR A 61 -22.51 6.40 7.16
C TYR A 61 -22.85 4.95 6.82
N GLY A 62 -22.71 4.01 7.75
CA GLY A 62 -23.16 2.61 7.62
C GLY A 62 -22.19 1.64 6.95
N TYR A 63 -21.01 2.07 6.48
CA TYR A 63 -20.00 1.14 5.94
C TYR A 63 -19.24 0.45 7.06
N ARG A 64 -18.71 -0.75 6.78
CA ARG A 64 -18.13 -1.65 7.78
C ARG A 64 -16.68 -2.08 7.52
N ASN A 65 -16.00 -1.40 6.63
CA ASN A 65 -14.59 -1.58 6.36
C ASN A 65 -14.02 -0.29 5.75
N SER A 66 -12.71 -0.14 5.75
CA SER A 66 -12.10 1.10 5.29
C SER A 66 -12.11 1.25 3.76
N PHE A 67 -12.19 0.16 3.00
CA PHE A 67 -12.35 0.22 1.55
C PHE A 67 -13.67 0.89 1.16
N ASP A 68 -14.79 0.44 1.72
CA ASP A 68 -16.10 1.02 1.44
C ASP A 68 -16.18 2.48 1.89
N GLY A 69 -15.56 2.83 3.03
CA GLY A 69 -15.47 4.21 3.51
C GLY A 69 -14.66 5.11 2.57
N PHE A 70 -13.55 4.60 2.00
CA PHE A 70 -12.72 5.37 1.07
C PHE A 70 -13.47 5.71 -0.24
N TYR A 71 -14.29 4.81 -0.74
CA TYR A 71 -15.10 5.01 -1.94
C TYR A 71 -16.54 5.49 -1.68
N TYR A 72 -16.87 5.79 -0.41
CA TYR A 72 -18.18 6.32 -0.06
C TYR A 72 -18.41 7.70 -0.69
N ARG A 73 -19.65 7.98 -1.09
CA ARG A 73 -20.04 9.28 -1.66
C ARG A 73 -20.45 10.23 -0.54
N TYR A 74 -19.46 10.89 0.04
CA TYR A 74 -19.70 11.93 1.04
C TYR A 74 -20.45 13.13 0.43
N ARG A 75 -21.25 13.82 1.25
CA ARG A 75 -22.04 14.98 0.80
C ARG A 75 -21.17 16.20 0.60
N THR A 76 -20.13 16.37 1.39
CA THR A 76 -19.22 17.50 1.36
C THR A 76 -17.76 17.07 1.37
N SER A 77 -16.86 17.94 0.94
CA SER A 77 -15.43 17.73 1.01
C SER A 77 -14.93 17.60 2.46
N GLU A 78 -15.53 18.37 3.39
CA GLU A 78 -15.19 18.35 4.81
C GLU A 78 -15.44 16.96 5.43
N GLU A 79 -16.56 16.34 5.11
CA GLU A 79 -16.85 14.95 5.55
C GLU A 79 -15.89 13.94 4.95
N ARG A 80 -15.61 14.08 3.65
CA ARG A 80 -14.68 13.20 2.94
C ARG A 80 -13.26 13.29 3.52
N TRP A 81 -12.77 14.51 3.74
CA TRP A 81 -11.44 14.75 4.26
C TRP A 81 -11.29 14.36 5.72
N ALA A 82 -12.35 14.45 6.53
CA ALA A 82 -12.37 13.89 7.88
C ALA A 82 -12.13 12.38 7.86
N TYR A 83 -12.83 11.65 6.98
CA TYR A 83 -12.62 10.23 6.82
C TYR A 83 -11.20 9.90 6.29
N ILE A 84 -10.76 10.59 5.24
CA ILE A 84 -9.42 10.38 4.66
C ILE A 84 -8.36 10.57 5.75
N ALA A 85 -8.41 11.66 6.50
CA ALA A 85 -7.44 11.96 7.54
C ALA A 85 -7.44 10.87 8.62
N ARG A 86 -8.60 10.51 9.17
CA ARG A 86 -8.70 9.48 10.21
C ARG A 86 -8.19 8.11 9.72
N ASN A 87 -8.62 7.68 8.55
CA ASN A 87 -8.20 6.40 7.98
C ASN A 87 -6.70 6.37 7.66
N LEU A 88 -6.14 7.46 7.10
CA LEU A 88 -4.73 7.48 6.73
C LEU A 88 -3.81 7.66 7.94
N CYS A 89 -4.18 8.43 8.96
CA CYS A 89 -3.43 8.50 10.20
C CYS A 89 -3.38 7.12 10.90
N MET A 90 -4.50 6.41 10.97
CA MET A 90 -4.54 5.03 11.49
C MET A 90 -3.50 4.13 10.79
N ILE A 91 -3.37 4.23 9.47
CA ILE A 91 -2.42 3.43 8.67
C ILE A 91 -0.98 3.94 8.86
N LEU A 92 -0.77 5.25 8.83
CA LEU A 92 0.55 5.87 8.93
C LEU A 92 1.16 5.72 10.33
N ASP A 93 0.35 5.69 11.38
CA ASP A 93 0.81 5.57 12.76
C ASP A 93 0.88 4.11 13.25
N ALA A 94 0.32 3.19 12.48
CA ALA A 94 0.37 1.76 12.82
C ALA A 94 1.82 1.26 12.94
N GLU A 95 2.08 0.35 13.88
CA GLU A 95 3.41 -0.26 14.03
C GLU A 95 3.79 -1.10 12.81
N THR A 96 5.08 -1.31 12.61
CA THR A 96 5.53 -2.21 11.54
C THR A 96 5.17 -3.65 11.88
N GLY A 97 4.39 -4.28 11.00
CA GLY A 97 3.92 -5.64 11.17
C GLY A 97 5.06 -6.69 11.13
N GLN A 98 4.93 -7.75 11.93
CA GLN A 98 5.95 -8.79 12.07
C GLN A 98 6.33 -9.44 10.74
N PRO A 99 5.40 -9.77 9.81
CA PRO A 99 5.77 -10.36 8.51
C PRO A 99 6.74 -9.51 7.68
N TYR A 100 6.70 -8.18 7.80
CA TYR A 100 7.63 -7.29 7.11
C TYR A 100 9.02 -7.34 7.73
N LYS A 101 9.12 -7.42 9.06
CA LYS A 101 10.37 -7.58 9.80
C LYS A 101 11.02 -8.93 9.49
N ASP A 102 10.24 -10.01 9.49
CA ASP A 102 10.71 -11.36 9.18
C ASP A 102 11.21 -11.46 7.73
N LEU A 103 10.48 -10.86 6.79
CA LEU A 103 10.90 -10.81 5.39
C LEU A 103 12.24 -10.05 5.23
N PHE A 104 12.42 -8.95 5.98
CA PHE A 104 13.69 -8.23 5.98
C PHE A 104 14.84 -9.11 6.44
N GLU A 105 14.68 -9.84 7.55
CA GLU A 105 15.70 -10.77 8.05
C GLU A 105 16.05 -11.86 7.02
N ILE A 106 15.07 -12.34 6.27
CA ILE A 106 15.29 -13.33 5.19
C ILE A 106 16.08 -12.72 4.02
N LEU A 107 15.85 -11.45 3.71
CA LEU A 107 16.33 -10.81 2.47
C LEU A 107 17.56 -9.89 2.65
N LYS A 108 17.88 -9.43 3.86
CA LYS A 108 18.88 -8.37 4.11
C LYS A 108 20.25 -8.62 3.45
N ASP A 109 20.68 -9.88 3.37
CA ASP A 109 21.95 -10.29 2.77
C ASP A 109 21.79 -10.82 1.33
N LYS A 110 20.62 -10.64 0.72
CA LYS A 110 20.30 -11.09 -0.64
C LYS A 110 20.27 -9.94 -1.64
N ASN A 111 20.44 -10.28 -2.89
CA ASN A 111 20.17 -9.37 -4.00
C ASN A 111 18.66 -9.42 -4.28
N TYR A 112 17.89 -8.47 -3.77
CA TYR A 112 16.43 -8.46 -3.87
C TYR A 112 15.89 -7.14 -4.40
N TYR A 113 14.64 -7.21 -4.88
CA TYR A 113 13.79 -6.08 -5.23
C TYR A 113 12.35 -6.34 -4.83
N ILE A 114 11.62 -5.31 -4.41
CA ILE A 114 10.24 -5.40 -3.95
C ILE A 114 9.31 -4.66 -4.91
N LEU A 115 8.32 -5.35 -5.42
CA LEU A 115 7.19 -4.79 -6.16
C LEU A 115 5.94 -4.92 -5.29
N THR A 116 5.30 -3.81 -4.96
CA THR A 116 4.11 -3.87 -4.12
C THR A 116 2.94 -3.07 -4.70
N THR A 117 1.74 -3.61 -4.50
CA THR A 117 0.47 -2.88 -4.69
C THR A 117 -0.04 -2.28 -3.38
N ASN A 118 0.61 -2.57 -2.25
CA ASN A 118 0.25 -2.01 -0.95
C ASN A 118 0.66 -0.55 -0.87
N GLN A 119 -0.24 0.23 -0.32
CA GLN A 119 -0.09 1.68 -0.15
C GLN A 119 0.18 2.04 1.32
N ASP A 120 0.22 1.03 2.21
CA ASP A 120 0.26 1.11 3.67
C ASP A 120 1.62 1.52 4.27
N THR A 121 2.58 1.84 3.44
CA THR A 121 3.94 2.29 3.82
C THR A 121 4.78 1.28 4.62
N GLN A 122 4.29 0.08 4.89
CA GLN A 122 4.97 -0.90 5.74
C GLN A 122 6.34 -1.30 5.19
N PHE A 123 6.47 -1.46 3.88
CA PHE A 123 7.75 -1.78 3.26
C PHE A 123 8.80 -0.69 3.46
N THR A 124 8.43 0.58 3.31
CA THR A 124 9.38 1.70 3.41
C THR A 124 9.88 1.96 4.82
N ARG A 125 9.26 1.34 5.83
CA ARG A 125 9.72 1.40 7.23
C ARG A 125 10.85 0.42 7.54
N VAL A 126 11.01 -0.60 6.71
CA VAL A 126 11.93 -1.72 6.96
C VAL A 126 12.97 -1.84 5.86
N PHE A 127 12.59 -1.55 4.62
CA PHE A 127 13.42 -1.74 3.44
C PHE A 127 13.84 -0.38 2.83
N PRO A 128 15.03 -0.30 2.22
CA PRO A 128 15.48 0.90 1.51
C PRO A 128 14.54 1.23 0.34
N GLU A 129 14.13 2.50 0.21
CA GLU A 129 13.17 2.93 -0.82
C GLU A 129 13.66 2.69 -2.26
N GLU A 130 14.96 2.71 -2.50
CA GLU A 130 15.54 2.42 -3.81
C GLU A 130 15.35 0.97 -4.27
N LYS A 131 14.97 0.07 -3.34
CA LYS A 131 14.66 -1.34 -3.62
C LYS A 131 13.15 -1.63 -3.66
N ILE A 132 12.32 -0.59 -3.66
CA ILE A 132 10.86 -0.74 -3.62
C ILE A 132 10.25 -0.03 -4.84
N SER A 133 9.29 -0.67 -5.46
CA SER A 133 8.35 -0.08 -6.42
C SER A 133 6.92 -0.20 -5.91
N ALA A 134 6.34 0.92 -5.48
CA ALA A 134 4.95 1.04 -5.07
C ALA A 134 4.08 1.47 -6.26
N ILE A 135 3.63 0.50 -7.08
CA ILE A 135 2.99 0.77 -8.38
C ILE A 135 1.53 1.22 -8.31
N GLN A 136 0.92 1.20 -7.15
CA GLN A 136 -0.44 1.72 -6.94
C GLN A 136 -0.48 2.98 -6.07
N GLY A 137 0.69 3.62 -5.88
CA GLY A 137 0.83 4.83 -5.09
C GLY A 137 1.24 4.58 -3.65
N ASP A 138 1.19 5.64 -2.87
CA ASP A 138 1.69 5.66 -1.49
C ASP A 138 0.92 6.73 -0.69
N TRP A 139 0.38 6.37 0.45
CA TRP A 139 -0.40 7.25 1.32
C TRP A 139 0.37 8.47 1.85
N ARG A 140 1.70 8.45 1.79
CA ARG A 140 2.55 9.58 2.21
C ARG A 140 2.49 10.76 1.25
N TYR A 141 1.78 10.65 0.12
CA TYR A 141 1.77 11.70 -0.89
C TYR A 141 0.37 12.12 -1.30
N PHE A 142 0.24 13.43 -1.59
CA PHE A 142 -0.88 14.01 -2.31
C PHE A 142 -0.50 14.32 -3.75
N GLN A 143 -1.50 14.30 -4.60
CA GLN A 143 -1.45 14.76 -6.00
C GLN A 143 -2.55 15.80 -6.25
N CYS A 144 -2.43 16.58 -7.31
CA CYS A 144 -3.53 17.43 -7.78
C CYS A 144 -4.68 16.57 -8.34
N SER A 145 -5.92 16.76 -7.87
CA SER A 145 -7.10 16.02 -8.37
C SER A 145 -7.33 16.23 -9.87
N ARG A 146 -6.92 17.38 -10.42
CA ARG A 146 -6.99 17.70 -11.85
C ARG A 146 -5.76 17.26 -12.63
N ARG A 147 -4.74 16.70 -11.95
CA ARG A 147 -3.46 16.31 -12.57
C ARG A 147 -2.85 17.44 -13.40
N CYS A 148 -2.96 18.70 -12.94
CA CYS A 148 -2.53 19.87 -13.69
C CYS A 148 -1.00 20.00 -13.84
N HIS A 149 -0.23 19.19 -13.12
CA HIS A 149 1.23 19.11 -13.15
C HIS A 149 1.71 17.78 -12.58
N ASP A 150 2.98 17.49 -12.75
CA ASP A 150 3.61 16.21 -12.39
C ASP A 150 4.48 16.36 -11.13
N GLU A 151 3.85 16.79 -10.01
CA GLU A 151 4.49 16.87 -8.69
C GLU A 151 3.63 16.19 -7.64
N LEU A 152 4.28 15.51 -6.70
CA LEU A 152 3.67 14.94 -5.50
C LEU A 152 4.10 15.77 -4.29
N TYR A 153 3.23 15.85 -3.30
CA TYR A 153 3.41 16.63 -2.08
C TYR A 153 3.32 15.72 -0.88
N ASP A 154 4.18 15.91 0.11
CA ASP A 154 4.10 15.18 1.36
C ASP A 154 2.75 15.43 2.03
N SER A 155 2.11 14.36 2.50
CA SER A 155 0.76 14.42 3.07
C SER A 155 0.74 14.30 4.59
N VAL A 156 1.80 13.78 5.21
CA VAL A 156 1.78 13.27 6.58
C VAL A 156 1.38 14.35 7.60
N GLU A 157 2.08 15.48 7.61
CA GLU A 157 1.77 16.58 8.54
C GLU A 157 0.36 17.14 8.32
N THR A 158 -0.06 17.27 7.06
CA THR A 158 -1.39 17.76 6.72
C THR A 158 -2.48 16.80 7.19
N LEU A 159 -2.27 15.49 7.04
CA LEU A 159 -3.22 14.48 7.50
C LEU A 159 -3.39 14.51 9.01
N HIS A 160 -2.31 14.62 9.78
CA HIS A 160 -2.40 14.75 11.24
C HIS A 160 -3.15 16.02 11.66
N LYS A 161 -2.85 17.16 11.05
CA LYS A 161 -3.58 18.42 11.32
C LYS A 161 -5.08 18.30 11.04
N LEU A 162 -5.43 17.67 9.92
CA LEU A 162 -6.83 17.40 9.58
C LEU A 162 -7.48 16.45 10.59
N ASN A 163 -6.81 15.35 10.95
CA ASN A 163 -7.33 14.39 11.92
C ASN A 163 -7.61 15.03 13.29
N ASP A 164 -6.71 15.88 13.76
CA ASP A 164 -6.83 16.58 15.03
C ASP A 164 -7.94 17.64 15.01
N SER A 165 -8.34 18.11 13.83
CA SER A 165 -9.37 19.13 13.63
C SER A 165 -10.78 18.56 13.39
N ILE A 166 -10.95 17.24 13.38
CA ILE A 166 -12.26 16.61 13.13
C ILE A 166 -13.22 16.97 14.26
N ASP A 167 -14.35 17.57 13.91
CA ASP A 167 -15.41 17.98 14.84
C ASP A 167 -16.38 16.81 15.20
N ALA A 168 -17.35 17.11 16.08
CA ALA A 168 -18.35 16.15 16.51
C ALA A 168 -19.30 15.67 15.37
N ASP A 169 -19.37 16.44 14.29
CA ASP A 169 -20.14 16.11 13.08
C ASP A 169 -19.30 15.31 12.05
N LEU A 170 -18.09 14.90 12.41
CA LEU A 170 -17.12 14.20 11.54
C LEU A 170 -16.80 15.01 10.29
N ARG A 171 -16.45 16.29 10.50
CA ARG A 171 -16.02 17.22 9.47
C ARG A 171 -14.69 17.88 9.85
N VAL A 172 -13.92 18.24 8.86
CA VAL A 172 -12.75 19.11 9.02
C VAL A 172 -13.10 20.54 8.62
N PRO A 173 -12.40 21.57 9.13
CA PRO A 173 -12.52 22.95 8.64
C PRO A 173 -12.19 23.04 7.15
N SER A 174 -13.02 23.76 6.37
CA SER A 174 -12.86 23.89 4.91
C SER A 174 -11.51 24.49 4.50
N GLU A 175 -10.98 25.40 5.31
CA GLU A 175 -9.70 26.08 5.11
C GLU A 175 -8.48 25.17 5.28
N LEU A 176 -8.62 24.01 5.97
CA LEU A 176 -7.56 23.02 6.13
C LEU A 176 -7.53 22.01 4.98
N ILE A 177 -8.57 21.94 4.16
CA ILE A 177 -8.61 21.01 3.02
C ILE A 177 -7.45 21.35 2.07
N PRO A 178 -6.54 20.38 1.78
CA PRO A 178 -5.36 20.66 0.99
C PRO A 178 -5.71 21.04 -0.45
N ARG A 179 -5.11 22.13 -0.91
CA ARG A 179 -5.32 22.70 -2.25
C ARG A 179 -4.04 22.65 -3.08
N CYS A 180 -4.20 22.38 -4.34
CA CYS A 180 -3.10 22.39 -5.29
C CYS A 180 -2.49 23.80 -5.40
N PRO A 181 -1.17 23.97 -5.14
CA PRO A 181 -0.55 25.30 -5.16
C PRO A 181 -0.50 25.93 -6.56
N LYS A 182 -0.71 25.12 -7.63
CA LYS A 182 -0.68 25.61 -9.02
C LYS A 182 -2.05 25.98 -9.59
N CYS A 183 -3.11 25.25 -9.22
CA CYS A 183 -4.43 25.49 -9.83
C CYS A 183 -5.57 25.68 -8.81
N GLY A 184 -5.29 25.62 -7.49
CA GLY A 184 -6.29 25.79 -6.44
C GLY A 184 -7.29 24.64 -6.29
N ALA A 185 -7.26 23.60 -7.15
CA ALA A 185 -8.13 22.44 -6.99
C ALA A 185 -7.79 21.68 -5.71
N GLU A 186 -8.73 20.92 -5.18
CA GLU A 186 -8.44 20.01 -4.05
C GLU A 186 -7.33 19.03 -4.41
N MET A 187 -6.55 18.64 -3.42
CA MET A 187 -5.62 17.54 -3.56
C MET A 187 -6.35 16.20 -3.44
N GLU A 188 -5.67 15.14 -3.83
CA GLU A 188 -6.09 13.75 -3.66
C GLU A 188 -4.93 12.94 -3.11
N PRO A 189 -5.16 11.93 -2.28
CA PRO A 189 -4.12 10.97 -1.98
C PRO A 189 -3.58 10.33 -3.27
N TRP A 190 -2.26 10.17 -3.34
CA TRP A 190 -1.62 9.56 -4.53
C TRP A 190 -1.72 8.04 -4.48
N VAL A 191 -2.92 7.55 -4.73
CA VAL A 191 -3.22 6.12 -4.76
C VAL A 191 -4.11 5.77 -5.94
N ARG A 192 -4.08 4.50 -6.36
CA ARG A 192 -4.81 4.03 -7.53
C ARG A 192 -6.29 4.37 -7.44
N SER A 193 -6.73 5.25 -8.31
CA SER A 193 -8.09 5.78 -8.41
C SER A 193 -8.33 6.27 -9.84
N TRP A 194 -9.52 6.81 -10.11
CA TRP A 194 -9.85 7.40 -11.42
C TRP A 194 -8.97 8.62 -11.77
N VAL A 195 -8.42 9.30 -10.77
CA VAL A 195 -7.58 10.48 -10.93
C VAL A 195 -6.10 10.21 -10.64
N PHE A 196 -5.70 8.94 -10.55
CA PHE A 196 -4.32 8.57 -10.26
C PHE A 196 -3.33 9.17 -11.25
N LEU A 197 -2.30 9.85 -10.74
CA LEU A 197 -1.26 10.50 -11.53
C LEU A 197 -0.17 9.49 -11.89
N GLU A 198 -0.18 9.00 -13.12
CA GLU A 198 0.89 8.19 -13.71
C GLU A 198 2.04 9.09 -14.21
N GLY A 199 2.52 9.94 -13.30
CA GLY A 199 3.56 10.94 -13.57
C GLY A 199 4.97 10.40 -13.47
N ARG A 200 5.94 11.32 -13.22
CA ARG A 200 7.37 10.99 -13.11
C ARG A 200 7.63 9.90 -12.06
N LYS A 201 7.11 10.05 -10.82
CA LYS A 201 7.31 9.10 -9.74
C LYS A 201 6.83 7.69 -10.12
N TYR A 202 5.64 7.58 -10.72
CA TYR A 202 5.10 6.30 -11.20
C TYR A 202 6.02 5.64 -12.23
N ARG A 203 6.50 6.41 -13.23
CA ARG A 203 7.43 5.90 -14.25
C ARG A 203 8.79 5.52 -13.67
N GLU A 204 9.28 6.25 -12.67
CA GLU A 204 10.51 5.92 -11.94
C GLU A 204 10.39 4.60 -11.21
N GLU A 205 9.25 4.33 -10.53
CA GLU A 205 9.02 3.06 -9.86
C GLU A 205 9.08 1.86 -10.84
N HIS A 206 8.43 1.97 -12.00
CA HIS A 206 8.53 0.95 -13.04
C HIS A 206 9.94 0.82 -13.63
N SER A 207 10.62 1.92 -13.83
CA SER A 207 11.99 1.93 -14.39
C SER A 207 12.99 1.24 -13.45
N LYS A 208 12.88 1.43 -12.15
CA LYS A 208 13.73 0.77 -11.14
C LYS A 208 13.58 -0.75 -11.19
N LEU A 209 12.33 -1.24 -11.20
CA LEU A 209 12.05 -2.68 -11.34
C LEU A 209 12.66 -3.24 -12.64
N ASN A 210 12.38 -2.59 -13.76
CA ASN A 210 12.89 -3.01 -15.07
C ASN A 210 14.44 -3.03 -15.12
N ALA A 211 15.10 -2.06 -14.49
CA ALA A 211 16.55 -2.03 -14.37
C ALA A 211 17.08 -3.21 -13.53
N PHE A 212 16.41 -3.54 -12.42
CA PHE A 212 16.76 -4.70 -11.60
C PHE A 212 16.60 -6.00 -12.38
N LEU A 213 15.47 -6.20 -13.07
CA LEU A 213 15.20 -7.38 -13.88
C LEU A 213 16.24 -7.51 -15.01
N LYS A 214 16.51 -6.44 -15.76
CA LYS A 214 17.52 -6.42 -16.83
C LYS A 214 18.92 -6.79 -16.33
N LYS A 215 19.33 -6.28 -15.16
CA LYS A 215 20.64 -6.58 -14.55
C LYS A 215 20.78 -8.07 -14.15
N ASN A 216 19.66 -8.74 -13.89
CA ASN A 216 19.64 -10.11 -13.40
C ASN A 216 19.08 -11.14 -14.39
N MET A 217 18.76 -10.74 -15.64
CA MET A 217 18.08 -11.61 -16.63
C MET A 217 18.79 -12.92 -16.96
N HIS A 218 20.11 -12.99 -16.75
CA HIS A 218 20.92 -14.20 -17.01
C HIS A 218 21.24 -14.98 -15.74
N LYS A 219 20.59 -14.65 -14.62
CA LYS A 219 20.80 -15.28 -13.32
C LYS A 219 19.58 -16.09 -12.92
N LYS A 220 19.74 -16.93 -11.90
CA LYS A 220 18.63 -17.64 -11.27
C LYS A 220 17.79 -16.64 -10.44
N VAL A 221 16.73 -16.10 -11.03
CA VAL A 221 15.80 -15.18 -10.36
C VAL A 221 14.64 -15.96 -9.76
N LEU A 222 14.40 -15.75 -8.46
CA LEU A 222 13.20 -16.23 -7.77
C LEU A 222 12.18 -15.12 -7.73
N PHE A 223 10.95 -15.42 -8.20
CA PHE A 223 9.79 -14.57 -7.97
C PHE A 223 9.01 -15.10 -6.78
N LEU A 224 8.92 -14.32 -5.72
CA LEU A 224 8.26 -14.66 -4.46
C LEU A 224 7.00 -13.80 -4.29
N GLU A 225 5.83 -14.41 -4.38
CA GLU A 225 4.55 -13.73 -4.19
C GLU A 225 4.04 -13.87 -2.77
N LEU A 226 3.75 -12.74 -2.11
CA LEU A 226 3.29 -12.66 -0.71
C LEU A 226 1.93 -11.95 -0.62
N GLY A 227 0.90 -12.69 -0.20
CA GLY A 227 -0.44 -12.15 -0.04
C GLY A 227 -1.08 -11.65 -1.35
N VAL A 228 -0.69 -12.24 -2.48
CA VAL A 228 -1.17 -11.88 -3.81
C VAL A 228 -2.42 -12.68 -4.14
N GLY A 229 -3.56 -11.99 -4.30
CA GLY A 229 -4.81 -12.61 -4.73
C GLY A 229 -4.90 -12.77 -6.25
N ARG A 230 -5.83 -13.61 -6.72
CA ARG A 230 -6.06 -13.86 -8.17
C ARG A 230 -6.42 -12.61 -8.97
N MET A 231 -6.93 -11.58 -8.33
CA MET A 231 -7.32 -10.29 -8.94
C MET A 231 -6.14 -9.32 -9.04
N THR A 232 -5.05 -9.58 -8.34
CA THR A 232 -3.89 -8.68 -8.28
C THR A 232 -3.02 -8.87 -9.53
N GLN A 233 -2.68 -7.77 -10.20
CA GLN A 233 -1.94 -7.82 -11.47
C GLN A 233 -0.42 -7.98 -11.32
N ILE A 234 0.11 -8.21 -10.12
CA ILE A 234 1.56 -8.38 -9.90
C ILE A 234 2.11 -9.54 -10.74
N GLY A 235 1.49 -10.70 -10.70
CA GLY A 235 1.95 -11.87 -11.46
C GLY A 235 1.86 -11.73 -12.99
N ARG A 236 1.02 -10.83 -13.51
CA ARG A 236 0.90 -10.54 -14.95
C ARG A 236 1.95 -9.54 -15.47
N ALA A 237 2.64 -8.85 -14.59
CA ALA A 237 3.71 -7.92 -14.97
C ALA A 237 5.05 -8.64 -15.26
N HIS A 238 5.09 -9.96 -15.10
CA HIS A 238 6.30 -10.78 -15.24
C HIS A 238 6.28 -11.71 -16.47
N VAL A 239 5.25 -11.62 -17.33
CA VAL A 239 5.15 -12.42 -18.55
C VAL A 239 5.34 -11.54 -19.78
#